data_074844e5268ff422fdb024a42bf278ca
#
_entry.id   074844e5268ff422fdb024a42bf278ca
#
_cell.length_a   1.000
_cell.length_b   1.000
_cell.length_c   1.000
_cell.angle_alpha   90.00
_cell.angle_beta   90.00
_cell.angle_gamma   90.00
#
_symmetry.space_group_name_H-M   'P 1'
#
loop_
_entity.id
_entity.type
_entity.pdbx_description
1 polymer ?
#
loop_
_entity_poly.entity_id
_entity_poly.type
_entity_poly.pdbx_seq_one_letter_code
_entity_poly.pdbx_strand_id
1 'polypeptide(L)'
;MKLKSIEIKNLRCFESFNISLTPKTTIIIGRNGAGKSTLLSAIKMAISFVFSNNKSVGKDFLSAGNPSLNIISFADSDYRYDSDKGTTAPDASINAVAPYNQQKLEWELYKRSTSNASLYSTKYKDAFQLIMQEWKERHTDLPLIACFSDSFPHKATKQTKFAINSILKDRIPRNFGYYQWNLDTACTSIWETRLCNQLARILPLQAKIGSITTSQRKLEVEYTQEQLLSNEEYQNLKEEFIRTNKLYSPLYDEIMYVQYRLYNFSRKLPKLIDEKYNIDYLSVSQTEIGSELSFVFKNGKTSLLKDLPAGYHRLYSIVLDLACRSYILTGN
;
A
#
# COMPACT_ATOMS: atom_id res chain seq x y z
N MET A 1 -6.57 12.34 -3.31
CA MET A 1 -7.73 12.63 -2.42
C MET A 1 -7.24 12.78 -0.99
N LYS A 2 -7.62 13.83 -0.26
CA LYS A 2 -7.33 14.01 1.18
C LYS A 2 -8.63 14.38 1.89
N LEU A 3 -8.98 13.68 2.96
CA LEU A 3 -10.18 13.96 3.73
C LEU A 3 -10.04 15.34 4.41
N LYS A 4 -11.05 16.20 4.24
CA LYS A 4 -11.09 17.57 4.81
C LYS A 4 -11.91 17.63 6.09
N SER A 5 -13.08 17.01 6.10
CA SER A 5 -13.95 16.96 7.27
C SER A 5 -14.78 15.69 7.28
N ILE A 6 -15.21 15.31 8.47
CA ILE A 6 -16.12 14.21 8.71
C ILE A 6 -17.17 14.61 9.73
N GLU A 7 -18.43 14.33 9.45
CA GLU A 7 -19.55 14.46 10.37
C GLU A 7 -20.10 13.06 10.65
N ILE A 8 -20.29 12.74 11.90
CA ILE A 8 -20.72 11.43 12.39
C ILE A 8 -22.04 11.63 13.16
N LYS A 9 -23.05 10.80 12.87
CA LYS A 9 -24.31 10.78 13.59
C LYS A 9 -24.66 9.36 14.05
N ASN A 10 -25.10 9.26 15.28
CA ASN A 10 -25.59 8.03 15.92
C ASN A 10 -24.63 6.84 15.85
N LEU A 11 -23.33 7.09 15.97
CA LEU A 11 -22.28 6.05 15.90
C LEU A 11 -21.65 5.83 17.27
N ARG A 12 -21.87 4.68 17.88
CA ARG A 12 -21.35 4.27 19.19
C ARG A 12 -21.54 5.36 20.25
N CYS A 13 -20.45 6.02 20.72
CA CYS A 13 -20.51 7.09 21.71
C CYS A 13 -20.95 8.44 21.14
N PHE A 14 -21.00 8.62 19.83
CA PHE A 14 -21.34 9.90 19.22
C PHE A 14 -22.82 9.97 18.82
N GLU A 15 -23.52 10.94 19.39
CA GLU A 15 -24.82 11.35 18.90
C GLU A 15 -24.69 12.21 17.65
N SER A 16 -23.89 13.27 17.76
CA SER A 16 -23.45 14.10 16.64
C SER A 16 -22.05 14.60 16.92
N PHE A 17 -21.15 14.41 15.96
CA PHE A 17 -19.75 14.85 16.09
C PHE A 17 -19.23 15.31 14.74
N ASN A 18 -18.57 16.45 14.71
CA ASN A 18 -17.96 17.00 13.49
C ASN A 18 -16.50 17.35 13.77
N ILE A 19 -15.61 17.01 12.82
CA ILE A 19 -14.20 17.35 12.89
C ILE A 19 -13.66 17.77 11.54
N SER A 20 -12.84 18.80 11.53
CA SER A 20 -12.02 19.18 10.39
C SER A 20 -10.63 18.59 10.51
N LEU A 21 -10.14 18.02 9.41
CA LEU A 21 -8.84 17.38 9.33
C LEU A 21 -7.84 18.30 8.61
N THR A 22 -6.60 18.30 9.08
CA THR A 22 -5.56 19.10 8.42
C THR A 22 -4.99 18.38 7.19
N PRO A 23 -4.47 19.11 6.20
CA PRO A 23 -3.92 18.49 4.99
C PRO A 23 -2.66 17.64 5.21
N LYS A 24 -1.94 17.89 6.31
CA LYS A 24 -0.67 17.19 6.60
C LYS A 24 -0.86 16.11 7.67
N THR A 25 -1.06 16.53 8.91
CA THR A 25 -1.15 15.61 10.08
C THR A 25 -2.21 16.10 11.02
N THR A 26 -3.13 15.24 11.43
CA THR A 26 -4.11 15.49 12.49
C THR A 26 -3.80 14.55 13.64
N ILE A 27 -3.59 15.13 14.83
CA ILE A 27 -3.35 14.37 16.06
C ILE A 27 -4.63 14.43 16.89
N ILE A 28 -5.17 13.25 17.25
CA ILE A 28 -6.39 13.10 18.04
C ILE A 28 -5.99 12.75 19.48
N ILE A 29 -6.28 13.66 20.41
CA ILE A 29 -5.94 13.52 21.83
C ILE A 29 -7.25 13.51 22.63
N GLY A 30 -7.29 12.73 23.71
CA GLY A 30 -8.44 12.67 24.61
C GLY A 30 -8.30 11.57 25.65
N ARG A 31 -9.15 11.59 26.67
CA ARG A 31 -9.21 10.57 27.74
C ARG A 31 -9.61 9.19 27.18
N ASN A 32 -9.34 8.12 27.93
CA ASN A 32 -9.85 6.80 27.58
C ASN A 32 -11.40 6.85 27.59
N GLY A 33 -12.02 6.20 26.60
CA GLY A 33 -13.47 6.25 26.41
C GLY A 33 -14.01 7.48 25.64
N ALA A 34 -13.18 8.49 25.34
CA ALA A 34 -13.63 9.71 24.63
C ALA A 34 -13.97 9.50 23.14
N GLY A 35 -13.97 8.27 22.62
CA GLY A 35 -14.36 7.97 21.24
C GLY A 35 -13.25 8.06 20.18
N LYS A 36 -11.96 8.18 20.57
CA LYS A 36 -10.83 8.26 19.63
C LYS A 36 -10.80 7.10 18.63
N SER A 37 -10.96 5.87 19.11
CA SER A 37 -11.00 4.68 18.27
C SER A 37 -12.25 4.64 17.39
N THR A 38 -13.38 5.14 17.89
CA THR A 38 -14.62 5.30 17.13
C THR A 38 -14.43 6.28 15.97
N LEU A 39 -13.77 7.42 16.22
CA LEU A 39 -13.46 8.39 15.17
C LEU A 39 -12.52 7.81 14.11
N LEU A 40 -11.47 7.08 14.51
CA LEU A 40 -10.58 6.41 13.53
C LEU A 40 -11.33 5.34 12.73
N SER A 41 -12.24 4.60 13.37
CA SER A 41 -13.11 3.63 12.69
C SER A 41 -14.05 4.33 11.70
N ALA A 42 -14.64 5.46 12.06
CA ALA A 42 -15.48 6.25 11.18
C ALA A 42 -14.71 6.80 9.96
N ILE A 43 -13.48 7.28 10.16
CA ILE A 43 -12.60 7.70 9.08
C ILE A 43 -12.30 6.52 8.14
N LYS A 44 -11.97 5.34 8.67
CA LYS A 44 -11.74 4.11 7.91
C LYS A 44 -12.97 3.71 7.10
N MET A 45 -14.15 3.73 7.72
CA MET A 45 -15.44 3.48 7.03
C MET A 45 -15.67 4.51 5.92
N ALA A 46 -15.54 5.81 6.21
CA ALA A 46 -15.75 6.87 5.24
C ALA A 46 -14.90 6.69 3.98
N ILE A 47 -13.63 6.35 4.12
CA ILE A 47 -12.72 6.16 2.98
C ILE A 47 -13.05 4.88 2.19
N SER A 48 -13.64 3.87 2.82
CA SER A 48 -13.91 2.57 2.21
C SER A 48 -14.90 2.61 1.04
N PHE A 49 -15.64 3.72 0.83
CA PHE A 49 -16.61 3.83 -0.26
C PHE A 49 -16.00 3.59 -1.64
N VAL A 50 -14.70 3.89 -1.81
CA VAL A 50 -13.95 3.65 -3.06
C VAL A 50 -13.83 2.15 -3.41
N PHE A 51 -14.10 1.26 -2.47
CA PHE A 51 -14.09 -0.19 -2.65
C PHE A 51 -15.50 -0.79 -2.76
N SER A 52 -16.48 0.01 -3.16
CA SER A 52 -17.86 -0.46 -3.30
C SER A 52 -18.01 -1.50 -4.40
N ASN A 53 -18.58 -2.66 -4.04
CA ASN A 53 -18.93 -3.75 -4.98
C ASN A 53 -20.40 -3.71 -5.39
N ASN A 54 -21.14 -2.66 -5.04
CA ASN A 54 -22.55 -2.56 -5.36
C ASN A 54 -22.77 -2.30 -6.85
N LYS A 55 -23.40 -3.25 -7.55
CA LYS A 55 -23.66 -3.17 -9.00
C LYS A 55 -24.48 -1.93 -9.41
N SER A 56 -25.30 -1.40 -8.50
CA SER A 56 -26.09 -0.18 -8.75
C SER A 56 -25.23 1.09 -8.78
N VAL A 57 -24.03 1.06 -8.23
CA VAL A 57 -23.11 2.18 -8.17
C VAL A 57 -22.19 2.21 -9.38
N GLY A 58 -21.93 1.06 -10.00
CA GLY A 58 -21.06 0.92 -11.16
C GLY A 58 -20.02 -0.19 -10.97
N LYS A 59 -19.24 -0.46 -12.02
CA LYS A 59 -18.14 -1.42 -11.94
C LYS A 59 -16.94 -0.75 -11.26
N ASP A 60 -16.55 -1.30 -10.13
CA ASP A 60 -15.31 -0.95 -9.46
C ASP A 60 -14.14 -1.75 -10.04
N PHE A 61 -13.16 -1.08 -10.64
CA PHE A 61 -11.95 -1.74 -11.12
C PHE A 61 -10.94 -2.01 -9.99
N LEU A 62 -11.07 -1.32 -8.85
CA LEU A 62 -10.17 -1.50 -7.70
C LEU A 62 -10.43 -2.84 -7.00
N SER A 63 -11.69 -3.23 -6.85
CA SER A 63 -12.04 -4.52 -6.23
C SER A 63 -11.91 -5.71 -7.19
N ALA A 64 -11.75 -5.46 -8.48
CA ALA A 64 -11.67 -6.52 -9.49
C ALA A 64 -10.52 -7.50 -9.19
N GLY A 65 -10.89 -8.74 -8.90
CA GLY A 65 -9.92 -9.80 -8.58
C GLY A 65 -9.25 -9.69 -7.21
N ASN A 66 -9.63 -8.74 -6.35
CA ASN A 66 -9.12 -8.61 -4.99
C ASN A 66 -10.24 -8.76 -3.95
N PRO A 67 -10.43 -9.97 -3.39
CA PRO A 67 -11.54 -10.27 -2.49
C PRO A 67 -11.44 -9.56 -1.13
N SER A 68 -10.30 -8.93 -0.83
CA SER A 68 -10.12 -8.18 0.43
C SER A 68 -10.65 -6.74 0.36
N LEU A 69 -11.05 -6.27 -0.82
CA LEU A 69 -11.52 -4.90 -1.01
C LEU A 69 -13.06 -4.85 -1.01
N ASN A 70 -13.61 -4.29 0.04
CA ASN A 70 -15.04 -4.09 0.21
C ASN A 70 -15.30 -2.79 0.96
N ILE A 71 -16.45 -2.18 0.67
CA ILE A 71 -16.95 -1.09 1.50
C ILE A 71 -17.26 -1.61 2.91
N ILE A 72 -16.86 -0.84 3.91
CA ILE A 72 -17.11 -1.19 5.31
C ILE A 72 -18.48 -0.64 5.72
N SER A 73 -19.40 -1.54 6.07
CA SER A 73 -20.74 -1.19 6.55
C SER A 73 -20.79 -1.09 8.07
N PHE A 74 -21.82 -0.44 8.61
CA PHE A 74 -22.10 -0.43 10.03
C PHE A 74 -22.56 -1.81 10.51
N ALA A 75 -21.93 -2.32 11.58
CA ALA A 75 -22.38 -3.48 12.33
C ALA A 75 -23.45 -3.04 13.36
N ASP A 76 -24.19 -4.00 13.92
CA ASP A 76 -25.24 -3.69 14.92
C ASP A 76 -24.65 -3.01 16.17
N SER A 77 -23.41 -3.35 16.55
CA SER A 77 -22.69 -2.70 17.66
C SER A 77 -22.20 -1.29 17.34
N ASP A 78 -22.31 -0.83 16.11
CA ASP A 78 -21.88 0.52 15.73
C ASP A 78 -22.96 1.58 15.97
N TYR A 79 -24.24 1.17 16.10
CA TYR A 79 -25.30 2.13 16.39
C TYR A 79 -25.25 2.61 17.82
N ARG A 80 -25.52 3.91 18.02
CA ARG A 80 -25.56 4.50 19.35
C ARG A 80 -26.73 3.90 20.15
N TYR A 81 -26.43 3.49 21.37
CA TYR A 81 -27.44 3.11 22.35
C TYR A 81 -27.74 4.29 23.26
N ASP A 82 -29.00 4.68 23.37
CA ASP A 82 -29.49 5.71 24.26
C ASP A 82 -29.91 5.03 25.57
N SER A 83 -29.11 5.17 26.61
CA SER A 83 -29.37 4.57 27.94
C SER A 83 -30.63 5.11 28.62
N ASP A 84 -30.95 6.38 28.36
CA ASP A 84 -32.10 7.05 28.99
C ASP A 84 -33.42 6.57 28.39
N LYS A 85 -33.42 6.24 27.10
CA LYS A 85 -34.57 5.71 26.39
C LYS A 85 -34.58 4.18 26.31
N GLY A 86 -33.48 3.51 26.64
CA GLY A 86 -33.33 2.07 26.51
C GLY A 86 -33.42 1.57 25.06
N THR A 87 -33.09 2.42 24.07
CA THR A 87 -33.27 2.12 22.65
C THR A 87 -32.00 2.39 21.87
N THR A 88 -31.81 1.58 20.82
CA THR A 88 -30.75 1.82 19.82
C THR A 88 -31.23 2.85 18.80
N ALA A 89 -30.34 3.73 18.36
CA ALA A 89 -30.64 4.71 17.33
C ALA A 89 -31.18 4.05 16.06
N PRO A 90 -32.17 4.64 15.39
CA PRO A 90 -32.83 4.04 14.21
C PRO A 90 -31.94 4.01 12.97
N ASP A 91 -30.89 4.80 12.96
CA ASP A 91 -29.92 4.89 11.87
C ASP A 91 -28.57 5.39 12.37
N ALA A 92 -27.56 5.26 11.51
CA ALA A 92 -26.25 5.89 11.67
C ALA A 92 -25.77 6.46 10.34
N SER A 93 -25.03 7.56 10.39
CA SER A 93 -24.41 8.13 9.21
C SER A 93 -23.03 8.69 9.45
N ILE A 94 -22.24 8.69 8.38
CA ILE A 94 -20.93 9.33 8.29
C ILE A 94 -20.92 10.14 7.01
N ASN A 95 -20.96 11.46 7.13
CA ASN A 95 -20.78 12.38 6.01
C ASN A 95 -19.32 12.82 5.93
N ALA A 96 -18.74 12.77 4.75
CA ALA A 96 -17.33 13.07 4.53
C ALA A 96 -17.14 14.00 3.35
N VAL A 97 -16.16 14.89 3.49
CA VAL A 97 -15.81 15.90 2.48
C VAL A 97 -14.32 15.82 2.17
N ALA A 98 -13.99 15.83 0.89
CA ALA A 98 -12.60 15.93 0.43
C ALA A 98 -12.49 16.89 -0.76
N PRO A 99 -11.41 17.67 -0.87
CA PRO A 99 -11.06 18.32 -2.13
C PRO A 99 -10.56 17.26 -3.11
N TYR A 100 -11.06 17.36 -4.36
CA TYR A 100 -10.68 16.47 -5.44
C TYR A 100 -10.72 17.21 -6.78
N ASN A 101 -9.58 17.33 -7.46
CA ASN A 101 -9.48 18.02 -8.76
C ASN A 101 -10.17 19.39 -8.80
N GLN A 102 -9.86 20.26 -7.84
CA GLN A 102 -10.41 21.61 -7.67
C GLN A 102 -11.93 21.65 -7.37
N GLN A 103 -12.57 20.50 -7.17
CA GLN A 103 -13.96 20.37 -6.78
C GLN A 103 -14.10 19.90 -5.34
N LYS A 104 -15.26 20.14 -4.74
CA LYS A 104 -15.64 19.57 -3.45
C LYS A 104 -16.30 18.22 -3.72
N LEU A 105 -15.66 17.14 -3.27
CA LEU A 105 -16.27 15.83 -3.24
C LEU A 105 -16.94 15.63 -1.88
N GLU A 106 -18.20 15.22 -1.90
CA GLU A 106 -18.98 14.94 -0.70
C GLU A 106 -19.73 13.62 -0.86
N TRP A 107 -19.72 12.81 0.19
CA TRP A 107 -20.43 11.54 0.23
C TRP A 107 -20.87 11.19 1.64
N GLU A 108 -21.92 10.38 1.73
CA GLU A 108 -22.48 9.92 3.00
C GLU A 108 -22.58 8.40 3.01
N LEU A 109 -22.06 7.77 4.05
CA LEU A 109 -22.41 6.40 4.40
C LEU A 109 -23.59 6.45 5.35
N TYR A 110 -24.74 5.95 4.92
CA TYR A 110 -25.96 5.93 5.69
C TYR A 110 -26.57 4.52 5.71
N LYS A 111 -27.00 4.08 6.87
CA LYS A 111 -27.67 2.80 7.05
C LYS A 111 -28.66 2.88 8.21
N ARG A 112 -29.83 2.24 8.05
CA ARG A 112 -30.80 2.03 9.13
C ARG A 112 -30.37 0.87 10.03
N SER A 113 -30.76 0.89 11.31
CA SER A 113 -30.38 -0.12 12.32
C SER A 113 -31.17 -1.45 12.19
N THR A 114 -32.05 -1.57 11.21
CA THR A 114 -32.77 -2.82 10.93
C THR A 114 -31.81 -3.90 10.43
N SER A 115 -31.94 -5.14 10.92
CA SER A 115 -30.98 -6.24 10.69
C SER A 115 -30.67 -6.53 9.21
N ASN A 116 -31.60 -6.29 8.30
CA ASN A 116 -31.44 -6.52 6.87
C ASN A 116 -31.13 -5.25 6.06
N ALA A 117 -30.91 -4.10 6.72
CA ALA A 117 -30.59 -2.87 6.01
C ALA A 117 -29.19 -2.93 5.39
N SER A 118 -29.06 -2.44 4.17
CA SER A 118 -27.79 -2.20 3.50
C SER A 118 -27.43 -0.72 3.51
N LEU A 119 -26.17 -0.39 3.20
CA LEU A 119 -25.78 1.00 2.95
C LEU A 119 -26.58 1.57 1.77
N TYR A 120 -27.06 2.79 1.93
CA TYR A 120 -27.78 3.52 0.89
C TYR A 120 -26.81 3.99 -0.18
N SER A 121 -26.71 3.23 -1.27
CA SER A 121 -25.73 3.50 -2.35
C SER A 121 -25.92 4.87 -3.03
N THR A 122 -27.16 5.37 -3.08
CA THR A 122 -27.48 6.68 -3.64
C THR A 122 -26.76 7.84 -2.96
N LYS A 123 -26.37 7.68 -1.69
CA LYS A 123 -25.70 8.70 -0.89
C LYS A 123 -24.19 8.88 -1.20
N TYR A 124 -23.57 7.89 -1.84
CA TYR A 124 -22.14 7.93 -2.20
C TYR A 124 -21.89 7.63 -3.69
N LYS A 125 -22.92 7.32 -4.46
CA LYS A 125 -22.81 6.90 -5.85
C LYS A 125 -22.09 7.91 -6.73
N ASP A 126 -22.48 9.17 -6.66
CA ASP A 126 -21.94 10.21 -7.54
C ASP A 126 -20.44 10.44 -7.25
N ALA A 127 -20.07 10.49 -5.97
CA ALA A 127 -18.67 10.59 -5.55
C ALA A 127 -17.84 9.39 -6.00
N PHE A 128 -18.39 8.17 -5.88
CA PHE A 128 -17.76 6.95 -6.34
C PHE A 128 -17.53 6.97 -7.85
N GLN A 129 -18.56 7.28 -8.63
CA GLN A 129 -18.48 7.29 -10.11
C GLN A 129 -17.46 8.31 -10.61
N LEU A 130 -17.44 9.51 -10.02
CA LEU A 130 -16.48 10.55 -10.38
C LEU A 130 -15.04 10.08 -10.15
N ILE A 131 -14.74 9.49 -9.00
CA ILE A 131 -13.40 8.97 -8.71
C ILE A 131 -13.03 7.83 -9.65
N MET A 132 -13.92 6.87 -9.87
CA MET A 132 -13.66 5.70 -10.72
C MET A 132 -13.41 6.10 -12.17
N GLN A 133 -14.14 7.07 -12.70
CA GLN A 133 -13.94 7.59 -14.03
C GLN A 133 -12.55 8.22 -14.16
N GLU A 134 -12.18 9.10 -13.24
CA GLU A 134 -10.87 9.76 -13.26
C GLU A 134 -9.71 8.77 -13.17
N TRP A 135 -9.78 7.81 -12.27
CA TRP A 135 -8.71 6.84 -12.08
C TRP A 135 -8.57 5.87 -13.26
N LYS A 136 -9.66 5.59 -13.97
CA LYS A 136 -9.67 4.72 -15.14
C LYS A 136 -9.18 5.44 -16.39
N GLU A 137 -9.68 6.65 -16.64
CA GLU A 137 -9.42 7.38 -17.89
C GLU A 137 -8.06 8.07 -17.89
N ARG A 138 -7.64 8.65 -16.78
CA ARG A 138 -6.41 9.44 -16.70
C ARG A 138 -5.17 8.68 -16.26
N HIS A 139 -5.29 7.41 -15.94
CA HIS A 139 -4.20 6.62 -15.36
C HIS A 139 -3.44 7.33 -14.22
N THR A 140 -4.16 8.15 -13.45
CA THR A 140 -3.60 8.92 -12.34
C THR A 140 -3.11 8.00 -11.22
N ASP A 141 -2.19 8.50 -10.40
CA ASP A 141 -1.75 7.81 -9.21
C ASP A 141 -2.93 7.54 -8.26
N LEU A 142 -3.03 6.32 -7.79
CA LEU A 142 -4.02 5.95 -6.80
C LEU A 142 -3.61 6.45 -5.41
N PRO A 143 -4.54 6.93 -4.58
CA PRO A 143 -4.20 7.43 -3.24
C PRO A 143 -3.66 6.32 -2.35
N LEU A 144 -2.60 6.62 -1.60
CA LEU A 144 -2.09 5.70 -0.59
C LEU A 144 -3.03 5.66 0.61
N ILE A 145 -3.62 4.48 0.87
CA ILE A 145 -4.52 4.22 2.00
C ILE A 145 -3.98 3.03 2.77
N ALA A 146 -3.73 3.21 4.08
CA ALA A 146 -3.34 2.16 5.00
C ALA A 146 -3.76 2.52 6.43
N CYS A 147 -4.17 1.52 7.21
CA CYS A 147 -4.50 1.67 8.61
C CYS A 147 -3.60 0.76 9.46
N PHE A 148 -2.98 1.33 10.48
CA PHE A 148 -2.13 0.60 11.41
C PHE A 148 -2.70 0.74 12.83
N SER A 149 -2.78 -0.36 13.57
CA SER A 149 -3.14 -0.33 14.99
C SER A 149 -1.91 -0.07 15.87
N ASP A 150 -2.16 0.22 17.14
CA ASP A 150 -1.14 0.31 18.18
C ASP A 150 -0.72 -1.08 18.72
N SER A 151 -1.46 -2.14 18.37
CA SER A 151 -1.14 -3.51 18.81
C SER A 151 0.19 -3.97 18.21
N PHE A 152 1.09 -4.40 19.08
CA PHE A 152 2.37 -4.98 18.69
C PHE A 152 2.72 -6.14 19.66
N PRO A 153 3.27 -7.27 19.18
CA PRO A 153 3.57 -7.60 17.78
C PRO A 153 2.31 -7.82 16.94
N HIS A 154 2.38 -7.36 15.69
CA HIS A 154 1.29 -7.62 14.74
C HIS A 154 1.18 -9.13 14.50
N LYS A 155 -0.04 -9.66 14.56
CA LYS A 155 -0.28 -11.07 14.22
C LYS A 155 0.07 -11.29 12.75
N ALA A 156 0.86 -12.30 12.49
CA ALA A 156 1.12 -12.73 11.12
C ALA A 156 -0.21 -13.11 10.45
N THR A 157 -0.57 -12.41 9.39
CA THR A 157 -1.77 -12.73 8.62
C THR A 157 -1.47 -13.92 7.70
N LYS A 158 -2.40 -14.89 7.62
CA LYS A 158 -2.26 -15.99 6.65
C LYS A 158 -2.26 -15.40 5.24
N GLN A 159 -1.23 -15.72 4.48
CA GLN A 159 -1.17 -15.37 3.08
C GLN A 159 -2.22 -16.19 2.31
N THR A 160 -3.11 -15.50 1.61
CA THR A 160 -4.10 -16.16 0.76
C THR A 160 -3.46 -16.61 -0.55
N LYS A 161 -4.05 -17.64 -1.21
CA LYS A 161 -3.60 -18.06 -2.56
C LYS A 161 -3.61 -16.88 -3.55
N PHE A 162 -4.57 -15.98 -3.43
CA PHE A 162 -4.65 -14.76 -4.22
C PHE A 162 -3.40 -13.88 -4.00
N ALA A 163 -3.02 -13.65 -2.75
CA ALA A 163 -1.85 -12.84 -2.43
C ALA A 163 -0.56 -13.45 -2.98
N ILE A 164 -0.33 -14.75 -2.71
CA ILE A 164 0.85 -15.48 -3.20
C ILE A 164 0.94 -15.40 -4.73
N ASN A 165 -0.16 -15.73 -5.43
CA ASN A 165 -0.18 -15.67 -6.89
C ASN A 165 0.01 -14.26 -7.45
N SER A 166 -0.37 -13.23 -6.69
CA SER A 166 -0.21 -11.84 -7.12
C SER A 166 1.24 -11.35 -6.95
N ILE A 167 1.87 -11.65 -5.81
CA ILE A 167 3.24 -11.19 -5.53
C ILE A 167 4.31 -11.89 -6.38
N LEU A 168 4.01 -13.06 -6.93
CA LEU A 168 4.92 -13.80 -7.80
C LEU A 168 4.87 -13.31 -9.27
N LYS A 169 3.88 -12.49 -9.64
CA LYS A 169 3.78 -11.91 -10.98
C LYS A 169 4.84 -10.84 -11.21
N ASP A 170 5.31 -10.71 -12.44
CA ASP A 170 6.24 -9.64 -12.84
C ASP A 170 5.58 -8.27 -12.67
N ARG A 171 4.31 -8.15 -13.06
CA ARG A 171 3.50 -6.96 -12.83
C ARG A 171 2.37 -7.26 -11.86
N ILE A 172 2.39 -6.61 -10.71
CA ILE A 172 1.29 -6.67 -9.77
C ILE A 172 0.17 -5.72 -10.23
N PRO A 173 -1.11 -6.15 -10.17
CA PRO A 173 -2.22 -5.24 -10.39
C PRO A 173 -2.19 -4.07 -9.39
N ARG A 174 -2.43 -2.85 -9.85
CA ARG A 174 -2.36 -1.63 -9.01
C ARG A 174 -3.26 -1.73 -7.75
N ASN A 175 -4.43 -2.36 -7.86
CA ASN A 175 -5.34 -2.57 -6.74
C ASN A 175 -4.76 -3.47 -5.64
N PHE A 176 -3.69 -4.22 -5.92
CA PHE A 176 -3.00 -5.00 -4.89
C PHE A 176 -2.32 -4.12 -3.84
N GLY A 177 -1.99 -2.87 -4.17
CA GLY A 177 -1.50 -1.88 -3.20
C GLY A 177 -2.48 -1.61 -2.04
N TYR A 178 -3.76 -1.97 -2.20
CA TYR A 178 -4.77 -1.93 -1.14
C TYR A 178 -4.99 -3.28 -0.43
N TYR A 179 -4.26 -4.32 -0.78
CA TYR A 179 -4.43 -5.62 -0.12
C TYR A 179 -4.30 -5.47 1.39
N GLN A 180 -5.32 -5.92 2.11
CA GLN A 180 -5.38 -5.85 3.59
C GLN A 180 -5.13 -4.45 4.19
N TRP A 181 -5.53 -3.39 3.50
CA TRP A 181 -5.34 -2.00 3.94
C TRP A 181 -5.99 -1.67 5.28
N ASN A 182 -7.05 -2.41 5.65
CA ASN A 182 -7.92 -2.16 6.82
C ASN A 182 -7.70 -3.13 7.98
N LEU A 183 -6.70 -4.01 7.93
CA LEU A 183 -6.47 -5.03 8.95
C LEU A 183 -5.70 -4.53 10.18
N ASP A 184 -5.43 -3.24 10.25
CA ASP A 184 -4.69 -2.62 11.36
C ASP A 184 -3.28 -3.19 11.58
N THR A 185 -2.74 -3.92 10.59
CA THR A 185 -1.39 -4.51 10.62
C THR A 185 -0.63 -4.21 9.34
N ALA A 186 0.70 -4.14 9.42
CA ALA A 186 1.54 -4.06 8.24
C ALA A 186 1.61 -5.43 7.55
N CYS A 187 1.50 -5.44 6.22
CA CYS A 187 1.59 -6.67 5.40
C CYS A 187 3.05 -7.07 5.11
N THR A 188 3.93 -6.98 6.10
CA THR A 188 5.39 -7.15 5.92
C THR A 188 5.77 -8.47 5.31
N SER A 189 5.20 -9.58 5.78
CA SER A 189 5.54 -10.92 5.27
C SER A 189 5.29 -11.10 3.78
N ILE A 190 4.28 -10.41 3.24
CA ILE A 190 3.99 -10.42 1.79
C ILE A 190 5.06 -9.64 1.03
N TRP A 191 5.42 -8.46 1.53
CA TRP A 191 6.42 -7.61 0.90
C TRP A 191 7.82 -8.20 1.01
N GLU A 192 8.17 -8.79 2.16
CA GLU A 192 9.42 -9.52 2.33
C GLU A 192 9.54 -10.67 1.33
N THR A 193 8.49 -11.49 1.17
CA THR A 193 8.47 -12.58 0.19
C THR A 193 8.65 -12.05 -1.24
N ARG A 194 7.96 -10.95 -1.60
CA ARG A 194 8.09 -10.36 -2.92
C ARG A 194 9.49 -9.84 -3.18
N LEU A 195 10.02 -8.99 -2.31
CA LEU A 195 11.33 -8.39 -2.48
C LEU A 195 12.45 -9.43 -2.48
N CYS A 196 12.34 -10.44 -1.62
CA CYS A 196 13.27 -11.57 -1.62
C CYS A 196 13.28 -12.30 -2.97
N ASN A 197 12.11 -12.61 -3.52
CA ASN A 197 11.98 -13.22 -4.84
C ASN A 197 12.53 -12.33 -5.97
N GLN A 198 12.29 -11.03 -5.91
CA GLN A 198 12.82 -10.09 -6.91
C GLN A 198 14.35 -9.97 -6.81
N LEU A 199 14.91 -9.85 -5.61
CA LEU A 199 16.36 -9.80 -5.40
C LEU A 199 17.04 -11.08 -5.91
N ALA A 200 16.45 -12.26 -5.63
CA ALA A 200 16.98 -13.53 -6.15
C ALA A 200 16.96 -13.60 -7.68
N ARG A 201 15.99 -12.97 -8.34
CA ARG A 201 15.88 -12.94 -9.81
C ARG A 201 16.78 -11.89 -10.46
N ILE A 202 17.10 -10.80 -9.77
CA ILE A 202 17.96 -9.72 -10.30
C ILE A 202 19.39 -10.19 -10.46
N LEU A 203 19.95 -10.94 -9.54
CA LEU A 203 21.37 -11.34 -9.57
C LEU A 203 21.78 -12.05 -10.87
N PRO A 204 21.08 -13.11 -11.36
CA PRO A 204 21.43 -13.75 -12.61
C PRO A 204 21.22 -12.84 -13.84
N LEU A 205 20.20 -11.98 -13.82
CA LEU A 205 19.98 -11.01 -14.90
C LEU A 205 21.09 -9.95 -14.95
N GLN A 206 21.53 -9.47 -13.82
CA GLN A 206 22.63 -8.51 -13.70
C GLN A 206 23.96 -9.11 -14.19
N ALA A 207 24.26 -10.36 -13.81
CA ALA A 207 25.43 -11.08 -14.29
C ALA A 207 25.37 -11.26 -15.81
N LYS A 208 24.21 -11.61 -16.36
CA LYS A 208 23.99 -11.75 -17.79
C LYS A 208 24.17 -10.43 -18.55
N ILE A 209 23.61 -9.34 -18.07
CA ILE A 209 23.81 -7.99 -18.63
C ILE A 209 25.30 -7.64 -18.62
N GLY A 210 26.02 -7.91 -17.53
CA GLY A 210 27.44 -7.68 -17.42
C GLY A 210 28.25 -8.47 -18.46
N SER A 211 27.94 -9.75 -18.67
CA SER A 211 28.59 -10.58 -19.69
C SER A 211 28.34 -10.06 -21.11
N ILE A 212 27.08 -9.73 -21.43
CA ILE A 212 26.72 -9.17 -22.74
C ILE A 212 27.45 -7.87 -23.01
N THR A 213 27.43 -6.95 -22.03
CA THR A 213 28.14 -5.65 -22.14
C THR A 213 29.63 -5.82 -22.33
N THR A 214 30.25 -6.80 -21.66
CA THR A 214 31.67 -7.10 -21.81
C THR A 214 31.99 -7.63 -23.21
N SER A 215 31.14 -8.51 -23.75
CA SER A 215 31.29 -9.03 -25.12
C SER A 215 31.08 -7.94 -26.18
N GLN A 216 30.07 -7.08 -26.02
CA GLN A 216 29.85 -5.93 -26.90
C GLN A 216 31.07 -5.00 -26.94
N ARG A 217 31.64 -4.65 -25.77
CA ARG A 217 32.84 -3.80 -25.69
C ARG A 217 34.06 -4.40 -26.39
N LYS A 218 34.23 -5.72 -26.36
CA LYS A 218 35.31 -6.37 -27.08
C LYS A 218 35.15 -6.17 -28.60
N LEU A 219 33.94 -6.39 -29.12
CA LEU A 219 33.67 -6.17 -30.54
C LEU A 219 33.80 -4.70 -30.96
N GLU A 220 33.39 -3.76 -30.07
CA GLU A 220 33.55 -2.32 -30.30
C GLU A 220 35.02 -1.85 -30.36
N VAL A 221 35.93 -2.61 -29.78
CA VAL A 221 37.39 -2.36 -29.90
C VAL A 221 37.93 -2.95 -31.19
N GLU A 222 37.42 -4.06 -31.68
CA GLU A 222 37.90 -4.79 -32.84
C GLU A 222 37.38 -4.25 -34.18
N TYR A 223 36.15 -3.67 -34.19
CA TYR A 223 35.43 -3.28 -35.39
C TYR A 223 35.07 -1.79 -35.40
N THR A 224 35.01 -1.20 -36.60
CA THR A 224 34.46 0.15 -36.76
C THR A 224 32.94 0.16 -36.61
N GLN A 225 32.36 1.34 -36.40
CA GLN A 225 30.91 1.47 -36.25
C GLN A 225 30.11 0.93 -37.45
N GLU A 226 30.61 1.12 -38.68
CA GLU A 226 29.99 0.61 -39.91
C GLU A 226 30.04 -0.91 -39.95
N GLN A 227 31.15 -1.51 -39.55
CA GLN A 227 31.29 -2.96 -39.49
C GLN A 227 30.42 -3.58 -38.39
N LEU A 228 30.23 -2.92 -37.26
CA LEU A 228 29.35 -3.39 -36.19
C LEU A 228 27.88 -3.44 -36.61
N LEU A 229 27.44 -2.53 -37.49
CA LEU A 229 26.06 -2.53 -38.01
C LEU A 229 25.73 -3.80 -38.84
N SER A 230 26.73 -4.38 -39.52
CA SER A 230 26.59 -5.60 -40.28
C SER A 230 27.10 -6.87 -39.57
N ASN A 231 27.64 -6.74 -38.36
CA ASN A 231 28.15 -7.85 -37.57
C ASN A 231 26.99 -8.59 -36.90
N GLU A 232 26.75 -9.83 -37.31
CA GLU A 232 25.63 -10.65 -36.80
C GLU A 232 25.78 -10.92 -35.28
N GLU A 233 26.98 -11.19 -34.79
CA GLU A 233 27.24 -11.43 -33.37
C GLU A 233 26.91 -10.19 -32.53
N TYR A 234 27.32 -9.00 -32.97
CA TYR A 234 27.01 -7.74 -32.28
C TYR A 234 25.51 -7.46 -32.26
N GLN A 235 24.78 -7.70 -33.35
CA GLN A 235 23.32 -7.51 -33.41
C GLN A 235 22.61 -8.50 -32.49
N ASN A 236 23.01 -9.76 -32.43
CA ASN A 236 22.47 -10.77 -31.54
C ASN A 236 22.68 -10.38 -30.06
N LEU A 237 23.88 -9.91 -29.69
CA LEU A 237 24.16 -9.41 -28.35
C LEU A 237 23.31 -8.18 -27.98
N LYS A 238 23.06 -7.28 -28.93
CA LYS A 238 22.20 -6.12 -28.75
C LYS A 238 20.74 -6.51 -28.49
N GLU A 239 20.21 -7.44 -29.27
CA GLU A 239 18.86 -7.96 -29.04
C GLU A 239 18.74 -8.69 -27.70
N GLU A 240 19.75 -9.49 -27.35
CA GLU A 240 19.78 -10.18 -26.07
C GLU A 240 19.88 -9.21 -24.88
N PHE A 241 20.65 -8.13 -25.01
CA PHE A 241 20.71 -7.05 -24.03
C PHE A 241 19.33 -6.42 -23.83
N ILE A 242 18.65 -6.02 -24.92
CA ILE A 242 17.32 -5.41 -24.86
C ILE A 242 16.32 -6.35 -24.17
N ARG A 243 16.32 -7.64 -24.54
CA ARG A 243 15.45 -8.65 -23.94
C ARG A 243 15.73 -8.84 -22.45
N THR A 244 16.99 -8.95 -22.07
CA THR A 244 17.40 -9.15 -20.68
C THR A 244 17.11 -7.92 -19.84
N ASN A 245 17.39 -6.71 -20.35
CA ASN A 245 17.12 -5.46 -19.66
C ASN A 245 15.63 -5.20 -19.48
N LYS A 246 14.79 -5.62 -20.39
CA LYS A 246 13.31 -5.56 -20.28
C LYS A 246 12.79 -6.38 -19.09
N LEU A 247 13.47 -7.46 -18.71
CA LEU A 247 13.15 -8.26 -17.54
C LEU A 247 13.77 -7.68 -16.26
N TYR A 248 14.96 -7.14 -16.37
CA TYR A 248 15.74 -6.60 -15.24
C TYR A 248 15.17 -5.28 -14.71
N SER A 249 14.92 -4.31 -15.60
CA SER A 249 14.59 -2.94 -15.21
C SER A 249 13.37 -2.84 -14.28
N PRO A 250 12.22 -3.47 -14.52
CA PRO A 250 11.07 -3.35 -13.62
C PRO A 250 11.33 -3.92 -12.22
N LEU A 251 12.13 -5.00 -12.12
CA LEU A 251 12.48 -5.60 -10.83
C LEU A 251 13.44 -4.69 -10.06
N TYR A 252 14.42 -4.13 -10.76
CA TYR A 252 15.40 -3.21 -10.21
C TYR A 252 14.73 -1.92 -9.71
N ASP A 253 13.85 -1.33 -10.51
CA ASP A 253 13.15 -0.08 -10.19
C ASP A 253 12.30 -0.21 -8.92
N GLU A 254 11.58 -1.33 -8.74
CA GLU A 254 10.80 -1.58 -7.54
C GLU A 254 11.69 -1.70 -6.29
N ILE A 255 12.75 -2.48 -6.36
CA ILE A 255 13.69 -2.65 -5.24
C ILE A 255 14.35 -1.33 -4.89
N MET A 256 14.85 -0.60 -5.88
CA MET A 256 15.50 0.68 -5.66
C MET A 256 14.56 1.73 -5.08
N TYR A 257 13.29 1.74 -5.53
CA TYR A 257 12.29 2.63 -4.95
C TYR A 257 12.07 2.35 -3.46
N VAL A 258 11.83 1.08 -3.10
CA VAL A 258 11.58 0.68 -1.71
C VAL A 258 12.82 0.93 -0.85
N GLN A 259 14.00 0.53 -1.33
CA GLN A 259 15.28 0.75 -0.65
C GLN A 259 15.54 2.23 -0.41
N TYR A 260 15.32 3.10 -1.39
CA TYR A 260 15.47 4.54 -1.27
C TYR A 260 14.54 5.14 -0.20
N ARG A 261 13.29 4.65 -0.09
CA ARG A 261 12.35 5.10 0.96
C ARG A 261 12.83 4.71 2.34
N LEU A 262 13.28 3.48 2.53
CA LEU A 262 13.85 2.99 3.79
C LEU A 262 15.14 3.73 4.16
N TYR A 263 16.05 3.90 3.20
CA TYR A 263 17.29 4.65 3.34
C TYR A 263 17.03 6.09 3.84
N ASN A 264 16.18 6.82 3.15
CA ASN A 264 15.84 8.20 3.52
C ASN A 264 15.14 8.30 4.88
N PHE A 265 14.21 7.37 5.16
CA PHE A 265 13.50 7.35 6.43
C PHE A 265 14.47 7.18 7.59
N SER A 266 15.39 6.21 7.51
CA SER A 266 16.33 5.91 8.59
C SER A 266 17.24 7.10 8.94
N ARG A 267 17.53 7.98 7.97
CA ARG A 267 18.41 9.15 8.16
C ARG A 267 17.67 10.44 8.52
N LYS A 268 16.39 10.54 8.24
CA LYS A 268 15.61 11.76 8.53
C LYS A 268 15.20 11.91 9.99
N LEU A 269 15.36 10.87 10.80
CA LEU A 269 14.94 10.84 12.19
C LEU A 269 16.12 10.51 13.14
N PRO A 270 17.24 11.27 13.10
CA PRO A 270 18.45 10.94 13.85
C PRO A 270 18.25 10.94 15.38
N LYS A 271 17.18 11.60 15.89
CA LYS A 271 16.83 11.56 17.30
C LYS A 271 16.04 10.31 17.71
N LEU A 272 15.45 9.60 16.76
CA LEU A 272 14.62 8.40 17.00
C LEU A 272 15.33 7.13 16.56
N ILE A 273 16.19 7.21 15.55
CA ILE A 273 16.89 6.07 14.96
C ILE A 273 18.38 6.26 15.24
N ASP A 274 18.96 5.35 16.01
CA ASP A 274 20.40 5.27 16.24
C ASP A 274 21.11 5.01 14.89
N GLU A 275 22.21 5.72 14.64
CA GLU A 275 22.96 5.65 13.37
C GLU A 275 23.36 4.22 12.98
N LYS A 276 23.59 3.34 13.95
CA LYS A 276 23.90 1.92 13.73
C LYS A 276 22.76 1.13 13.06
N TYR A 277 21.53 1.63 13.12
CA TYR A 277 20.34 1.06 12.46
C TYR A 277 19.96 1.80 11.17
N ASN A 278 20.78 2.74 10.70
CA ASN A 278 20.57 3.37 9.40
C ASN A 278 20.74 2.34 8.29
N ILE A 279 19.66 2.11 7.53
CA ILE A 279 19.66 1.16 6.43
C ILE A 279 20.51 1.69 5.28
N ASP A 280 21.35 0.84 4.73
CA ASP A 280 22.14 1.11 3.53
C ASP A 280 21.49 0.48 2.29
N TYR A 281 21.26 -0.82 2.32
CA TYR A 281 20.55 -1.51 1.25
C TYR A 281 19.81 -2.76 1.75
N LEU A 282 18.99 -3.33 0.87
CA LEU A 282 18.28 -4.60 1.09
C LEU A 282 19.07 -5.74 0.45
N SER A 283 19.10 -6.89 1.10
CA SER A 283 19.76 -8.11 0.62
C SER A 283 18.92 -9.34 0.93
N VAL A 284 19.40 -10.50 0.50
CA VAL A 284 18.81 -11.80 0.83
C VAL A 284 19.78 -12.59 1.64
N SER A 285 19.36 -13.05 2.81
CA SER A 285 20.11 -13.99 3.64
C SER A 285 19.55 -15.38 3.48
N GLN A 286 20.43 -16.39 3.38
CA GLN A 286 20.05 -17.80 3.45
C GLN A 286 19.92 -18.21 4.92
N THR A 287 18.77 -18.75 5.28
CA THR A 287 18.48 -19.26 6.62
C THR A 287 18.08 -20.74 6.53
N GLU A 288 17.94 -21.40 7.66
CA GLU A 288 17.51 -22.82 7.72
C GLU A 288 16.11 -23.05 7.10
N ILE A 289 15.26 -22.01 7.12
CA ILE A 289 13.89 -22.06 6.56
C ILE A 289 13.80 -21.52 5.12
N GLY A 290 14.93 -21.10 4.52
CA GLY A 290 15.00 -20.60 3.14
C GLY A 290 15.58 -19.20 3.02
N SER A 291 15.29 -18.53 1.92
CA SER A 291 15.76 -17.18 1.66
C SER A 291 14.86 -16.15 2.35
N GLU A 292 15.44 -15.28 3.18
CA GLU A 292 14.74 -14.21 3.88
C GLU A 292 15.32 -12.84 3.54
N LEU A 293 14.47 -11.81 3.54
CA LEU A 293 14.88 -10.42 3.31
C LEU A 293 15.70 -9.92 4.50
N SER A 294 16.87 -9.39 4.22
CA SER A 294 17.75 -8.80 5.23
C SER A 294 18.03 -7.33 4.96
N PHE A 295 18.24 -6.61 6.03
CA PHE A 295 18.56 -5.20 6.06
C PHE A 295 20.06 -5.05 6.35
N VAL A 296 20.80 -4.47 5.43
CA VAL A 296 22.20 -4.13 5.62
C VAL A 296 22.29 -2.71 6.11
N PHE A 297 22.97 -2.50 7.23
CA PHE A 297 23.12 -1.20 7.87
C PHE A 297 24.43 -0.54 7.48
N LYS A 298 24.51 0.79 7.65
CA LYS A 298 25.71 1.61 7.35
C LYS A 298 27.00 1.10 7.99
N ASN A 299 26.91 0.42 9.13
CA ASN A 299 28.04 -0.19 9.82
C ASN A 299 28.44 -1.59 9.27
N GLY A 300 27.87 -2.03 8.17
CA GLY A 300 28.10 -3.33 7.55
C GLY A 300 27.42 -4.52 8.22
N LYS A 301 26.70 -4.31 9.34
CA LYS A 301 25.93 -5.38 9.98
C LYS A 301 24.67 -5.68 9.19
N THR A 302 24.28 -6.94 9.20
CA THR A 302 23.06 -7.43 8.56
C THR A 302 22.11 -8.01 9.60
N SER A 303 20.81 -7.76 9.46
CA SER A 303 19.78 -8.33 10.33
C SER A 303 18.51 -8.61 9.55
N LEU A 304 17.75 -9.60 9.95
CA LEU A 304 16.38 -9.80 9.49
C LEU A 304 15.47 -8.78 10.18
N LEU A 305 14.33 -8.46 9.54
CA LEU A 305 13.38 -7.52 10.13
C LEU A 305 12.86 -7.99 11.50
N LYS A 306 12.59 -9.29 11.63
CA LYS A 306 12.09 -9.93 12.86
C LYS A 306 13.10 -9.88 14.02
N ASP A 307 14.39 -9.79 13.74
CA ASP A 307 15.47 -9.80 14.74
C ASP A 307 15.83 -8.40 15.23
N LEU A 308 15.18 -7.36 14.70
CA LEU A 308 15.37 -5.99 15.15
C LEU A 308 14.70 -5.76 16.52
N PRO A 309 15.24 -4.85 17.35
CA PRO A 309 14.54 -4.38 18.55
C PRO A 309 13.11 -3.93 18.21
N ALA A 310 12.15 -4.21 19.10
CA ALA A 310 10.71 -4.05 18.84
C ALA A 310 10.31 -2.69 18.23
N GLY A 311 10.90 -1.59 18.69
CA GLY A 311 10.64 -0.25 18.16
C GLY A 311 11.08 -0.10 16.70
N TYR A 312 12.28 -0.56 16.35
CA TYR A 312 12.80 -0.53 14.97
C TYR A 312 12.05 -1.50 14.07
N HIS A 313 11.75 -2.71 14.55
CA HIS A 313 10.91 -3.66 13.84
C HIS A 313 9.59 -3.02 13.42
N ARG A 314 8.88 -2.37 14.36
CA ARG A 314 7.61 -1.68 14.08
C ARG A 314 7.76 -0.55 13.07
N LEU A 315 8.74 0.32 13.26
CA LEU A 315 8.98 1.45 12.37
C LEU A 315 9.29 0.99 10.94
N TYR A 316 10.23 0.06 10.78
CA TYR A 316 10.61 -0.43 9.47
C TYR A 316 9.52 -1.28 8.82
N SER A 317 8.71 -2.01 9.57
CA SER A 317 7.53 -2.72 9.07
C SER A 317 6.53 -1.76 8.42
N ILE A 318 6.23 -0.65 9.09
CA ILE A 318 5.30 0.38 8.56
C ILE A 318 5.88 1.04 7.31
N VAL A 319 7.16 1.42 7.34
CA VAL A 319 7.78 2.10 6.20
C VAL A 319 7.92 1.18 5.00
N LEU A 320 8.27 -0.09 5.22
CA LEU A 320 8.32 -1.12 4.17
C LEU A 320 6.96 -1.30 3.52
N ASP A 321 5.91 -1.48 4.32
CA ASP A 321 4.53 -1.64 3.83
C ASP A 321 4.09 -0.41 3.01
N LEU A 322 4.29 0.79 3.52
CA LEU A 322 3.94 2.03 2.82
C LEU A 322 4.74 2.22 1.53
N ALA A 323 6.03 1.89 1.53
CA ALA A 323 6.89 2.00 0.36
C ALA A 323 6.44 1.06 -0.77
N CYS A 324 6.17 -0.22 -0.45
CA CYS A 324 5.69 -1.20 -1.42
C CYS A 324 4.32 -0.82 -1.97
N ARG A 325 3.36 -0.43 -1.11
CA ARG A 325 2.04 0.06 -1.54
C ARG A 325 2.17 1.28 -2.45
N SER A 326 2.98 2.25 -2.06
CA SER A 326 3.19 3.47 -2.84
C SER A 326 3.70 3.15 -4.24
N TYR A 327 4.70 2.28 -4.38
CA TYR A 327 5.22 1.86 -5.67
C TYR A 327 4.15 1.26 -6.58
N ILE A 328 3.36 0.31 -6.04
CA ILE A 328 2.31 -0.37 -6.80
C ILE A 328 1.19 0.61 -7.22
N LEU A 329 0.80 1.53 -6.33
CA LEU A 329 -0.30 2.47 -6.57
C LEU A 329 0.04 3.57 -7.57
N THR A 330 1.33 3.94 -7.71
CA THR A 330 1.78 4.92 -8.72
C THR A 330 1.80 4.34 -10.13
N GLY A 331 1.71 3.01 -10.29
CA GLY A 331 1.61 2.37 -11.60
C GLY A 331 2.93 2.28 -12.37
N ASN A 332 4.06 2.38 -11.66
CA ASN A 332 5.41 2.21 -12.20
C ASN A 332 5.68 0.76 -12.61
#